data_bd8e3166549b91b3c4c0ebbbb683d446
#
_entry.id   bd8e3166549b91b3c4c0ebbbb683d446
#
_cell.length_a   1.000
_cell.length_b   1.000
_cell.length_c   1.000
_cell.angle_alpha   90.00
_cell.angle_beta   90.00
_cell.angle_gamma   90.00
#
_symmetry.space_group_name_H-M   'P 1'
#
loop_
_entity.id
_entity.type
_entity.pdbx_description
1 polymer ?
#
loop_
_entity_poly.entity_id
_entity_poly.type
_entity_poly.pdbx_seq_one_letter_code
_entity_poly.pdbx_strand_id
1 'polypeptide(L)'
;MIADYEGDPKTLIEDQEEGLYPTLCMRDIVVFPTNMTPIVVGRKESLNLVRMLEKKPDTIFCVFCQKNKDTESPYEEDLYPVGVFAKLIKVIKMPGTEQMSIIIQGLGRCQMKHLVQKEPYTVIDVKSLPEKWPDENNDELFRMLYENFHYEATDYIKSNANYTDEAIQAINELSSIHMQCNFMCSLLPFSIEDKIKMLKEENLSERIMIAIRSLNKVRHLLRIQTEIENKTHYDLDEQQKEYFLKQQIKNIREELGEGNASPEKKEILEKAKKKNWSEETAKIFKKEIAKLDTLNPQSPDYSIQIGFLQTMVDLPWNSYTQDDLSLTRAKRILNHDHYGMENVKERILEFLAVRALNGGGKSPILCLYGPPGVGKTSLGKSIAAAMKRKYVRMSLGGLHDEAEIRGHRRTYVGAMPGRIIKNMLKAGSSNPVFILDEIDKVAQSNFNGDPASALLEVLDPEQNNAFHDNYLDMDYDLSKVLFIATANDLSVIPRPLLDRMELIEVGGYITEEKTEIAKRHLVPEELESTGLDKVSPKVSFNKNALEFIIEHYTRESGVRQLKKKIDKNLRKIGYKLACDQEPEKHTNTPAEKQDVQG
;
A
#
# COMPACT_ATOMS: atom_id res chain seq x y z
N MET A 1 -40.64 -4.13 17.14
CA MET A 1 -42.09 -4.01 16.86
C MET A 1 -42.17 -3.32 15.50
N ILE A 2 -42.25 -4.12 14.43
CA ILE A 2 -42.49 -3.65 13.07
C ILE A 2 -43.99 -3.71 12.91
N ALA A 3 -44.65 -2.54 12.80
CA ALA A 3 -46.06 -2.54 12.44
C ALA A 3 -46.13 -2.83 10.95
N ASP A 4 -46.74 -3.92 10.59
CA ASP A 4 -47.05 -4.26 9.21
C ASP A 4 -48.02 -3.18 8.67
N TYR A 5 -47.64 -2.60 7.52
CA TYR A 5 -48.56 -1.67 6.85
C TYR A 5 -49.51 -2.48 5.98
N GLU A 6 -50.79 -2.50 6.33
CA GLU A 6 -51.80 -3.27 5.61
C GLU A 6 -52.21 -2.68 4.23
N GLY A 7 -51.52 -1.61 3.77
CA GLY A 7 -51.74 -0.93 2.48
C GLY A 7 -50.69 -1.18 1.41
N ASP A 8 -50.96 -0.74 0.19
CA ASP A 8 -49.92 -0.75 -0.88
C ASP A 8 -48.82 0.24 -0.52
N PRO A 9 -47.54 -0.21 -0.35
CA PRO A 9 -46.42 0.67 -0.04
C PRO A 9 -46.24 1.82 -1.05
N LYS A 10 -46.71 1.68 -2.28
CA LYS A 10 -46.67 2.74 -3.31
C LYS A 10 -47.48 3.96 -2.90
N THR A 11 -48.64 3.77 -2.28
CA THR A 11 -49.51 4.88 -1.84
C THR A 11 -48.87 5.72 -0.72
N LEU A 12 -47.99 5.13 0.09
CA LEU A 12 -47.24 5.86 1.12
C LEU A 12 -46.20 6.81 0.53
N ILE A 13 -45.71 6.50 -0.66
CA ILE A 13 -44.53 7.17 -1.29
C ILE A 13 -44.97 8.22 -2.31
N GLU A 14 -46.09 8.02 -3.01
CA GLU A 14 -46.51 8.82 -4.18
C GLU A 14 -47.30 10.11 -3.82
N ASP A 15 -47.90 10.22 -2.62
CA ASP A 15 -48.87 11.28 -2.26
C ASP A 15 -48.24 12.54 -1.63
N GLN A 16 -46.93 12.78 -1.76
CA GLN A 16 -46.30 13.93 -1.11
C GLN A 16 -46.10 15.10 -2.08
N GLU A 17 -46.77 16.22 -1.80
CA GLU A 17 -46.63 17.45 -2.60
C GLU A 17 -45.32 18.21 -2.31
N GLU A 18 -44.86 18.98 -3.29
CA GLU A 18 -43.76 19.93 -3.10
C GLU A 18 -44.19 21.11 -2.22
N GLY A 19 -43.31 21.60 -1.34
CA GLY A 19 -43.63 22.73 -0.50
C GLY A 19 -42.80 22.87 0.77
N LEU A 20 -43.32 23.65 1.70
CA LEU A 20 -42.70 23.97 2.98
C LEU A 20 -43.05 22.95 4.04
N TYR A 21 -42.06 22.26 4.57
CA TYR A 21 -42.26 21.25 5.61
C TYR A 21 -41.43 21.53 6.87
N PRO A 22 -42.04 21.33 8.06
CA PRO A 22 -41.31 21.25 9.31
C PRO A 22 -40.24 20.15 9.18
N THR A 23 -39.05 20.39 9.71
CA THR A 23 -37.90 19.50 9.43
C THR A 23 -37.16 19.12 10.70
N LEU A 24 -36.84 17.83 10.83
CA LEU A 24 -36.01 17.25 11.87
C LEU A 24 -34.59 17.01 11.30
N CYS A 25 -33.57 17.64 11.88
CA CYS A 25 -32.18 17.48 11.48
C CYS A 25 -31.52 16.42 12.38
N MET A 26 -31.07 15.32 11.76
CA MET A 26 -30.44 14.18 12.44
C MET A 26 -28.93 14.24 12.36
N ARG A 27 -28.23 13.78 13.41
CA ARG A 27 -26.74 13.82 13.46
C ARG A 27 -26.09 12.67 12.69
N ASP A 28 -26.60 11.46 12.87
CA ASP A 28 -25.96 10.21 12.46
C ASP A 28 -26.96 9.13 11.99
N ILE A 29 -28.21 9.49 11.81
CA ILE A 29 -29.27 8.57 11.38
C ILE A 29 -29.79 9.01 10.01
N VAL A 30 -29.80 8.08 9.07
CA VAL A 30 -30.46 8.24 7.77
C VAL A 30 -31.72 7.39 7.79
N VAL A 31 -32.86 8.04 7.63
CA VAL A 31 -34.18 7.38 7.56
C VAL A 31 -34.44 6.95 6.12
N PHE A 32 -35.00 5.76 5.94
CA PHE A 32 -35.42 5.26 4.63
C PHE A 32 -36.95 5.24 4.54
N PRO A 33 -37.54 5.37 3.34
CA PRO A 33 -38.96 5.21 3.12
C PRO A 33 -39.49 3.90 3.67
N THR A 34 -40.73 3.88 4.11
CA THR A 34 -41.50 2.76 4.71
C THR A 34 -40.99 2.26 6.07
N ASN A 35 -39.83 2.67 6.53
CA ASN A 35 -39.23 2.20 7.77
C ASN A 35 -39.77 2.95 8.99
N MET A 36 -39.98 2.21 10.06
CA MET A 36 -40.20 2.78 11.40
C MET A 36 -38.84 2.93 12.11
N THR A 37 -38.52 4.15 12.49
CA THR A 37 -37.23 4.47 13.10
C THR A 37 -37.44 5.11 14.46
N PRO A 38 -36.92 4.52 15.56
CA PRO A 38 -36.88 5.15 16.86
C PRO A 38 -35.74 6.19 16.89
N ILE A 39 -36.03 7.38 17.40
CA ILE A 39 -35.11 8.51 17.43
C ILE A 39 -35.15 9.17 18.79
N VAL A 40 -33.98 9.51 19.35
CA VAL A 40 -33.90 10.32 20.57
C VAL A 40 -33.65 11.78 20.17
N VAL A 41 -34.50 12.66 20.67
CA VAL A 41 -34.51 14.09 20.37
C VAL A 41 -34.17 14.87 21.64
N GLY A 42 -33.19 15.76 21.55
CA GLY A 42 -32.76 16.56 22.72
C GLY A 42 -32.50 18.04 22.42
N ARG A 43 -32.40 18.45 21.14
CA ARG A 43 -32.20 19.86 20.76
C ARG A 43 -33.47 20.65 20.90
N LYS A 44 -33.37 21.94 21.30
CA LYS A 44 -34.49 22.84 21.53
C LYS A 44 -35.43 22.95 20.32
N GLU A 45 -34.85 23.16 19.11
CA GLU A 45 -35.63 23.25 17.87
C GLU A 45 -36.37 21.95 17.58
N SER A 46 -35.69 20.82 17.74
CA SER A 46 -36.27 19.49 17.52
C SER A 46 -37.35 19.13 18.55
N LEU A 47 -37.16 19.49 19.81
CA LEU A 47 -38.17 19.33 20.86
C LEU A 47 -39.42 20.20 20.60
N ASN A 48 -39.24 21.44 20.12
CA ASN A 48 -40.34 22.30 19.72
C ASN A 48 -41.14 21.72 18.55
N LEU A 49 -40.42 21.13 17.58
CA LEU A 49 -41.03 20.44 16.46
C LEU A 49 -41.90 19.26 16.98
N VAL A 50 -41.33 18.38 17.81
CA VAL A 50 -42.05 17.22 18.36
C VAL A 50 -43.30 17.65 19.14
N ARG A 51 -43.19 18.69 19.95
CA ARG A 51 -44.35 19.24 20.69
C ARG A 51 -45.44 19.80 19.76
N MET A 52 -45.07 20.35 18.61
CA MET A 52 -46.02 20.78 17.59
C MET A 52 -46.68 19.58 16.93
N LEU A 53 -45.90 18.57 16.54
CA LEU A 53 -46.40 17.33 15.93
C LEU A 53 -47.28 16.53 16.88
N GLU A 54 -47.02 16.52 18.20
CA GLU A 54 -47.86 15.85 19.23
C GLU A 54 -49.28 16.47 19.28
N LYS A 55 -49.36 17.78 18.98
CA LYS A 55 -50.67 18.48 18.90
C LYS A 55 -51.39 18.28 17.57
N LYS A 56 -50.66 17.96 16.51
CA LYS A 56 -51.16 17.74 15.14
C LYS A 56 -50.57 16.46 14.57
N PRO A 57 -51.02 15.28 14.97
CA PRO A 57 -50.37 14.00 14.67
C PRO A 57 -50.34 13.63 13.18
N ASP A 58 -51.25 14.19 12.37
CA ASP A 58 -51.31 13.93 10.93
C ASP A 58 -50.41 14.85 10.11
N THR A 59 -49.62 15.74 10.75
CA THR A 59 -48.71 16.63 10.05
C THR A 59 -47.51 15.84 9.55
N ILE A 60 -47.26 15.91 8.24
CA ILE A 60 -46.09 15.37 7.62
C ILE A 60 -44.94 16.36 7.83
N PHE A 61 -43.75 15.84 8.09
CA PHE A 61 -42.53 16.61 8.26
C PHE A 61 -41.37 15.94 7.51
N CYS A 62 -40.26 16.64 7.34
CA CYS A 62 -39.08 16.09 6.68
C CYS A 62 -38.00 15.72 7.68
N VAL A 63 -37.18 14.73 7.31
CA VAL A 63 -36.02 14.31 8.07
C VAL A 63 -34.77 14.40 7.17
N PHE A 64 -33.78 15.17 7.58
CA PHE A 64 -32.50 15.30 6.89
C PHE A 64 -31.33 14.95 7.81
N CYS A 65 -30.29 14.31 7.26
CA CYS A 65 -29.08 13.99 8.00
C CYS A 65 -28.05 15.10 7.83
N GLN A 66 -27.30 15.38 8.91
CA GLN A 66 -26.18 16.34 8.89
C GLN A 66 -24.92 15.71 8.31
N LYS A 67 -24.08 16.53 7.67
CA LYS A 67 -22.74 16.14 7.19
C LYS A 67 -21.75 16.00 8.34
N ASN A 68 -21.83 16.92 9.31
CA ASN A 68 -20.99 16.91 10.50
C ASN A 68 -21.86 16.74 11.76
N LYS A 69 -21.64 15.67 12.52
CA LYS A 69 -22.38 15.33 13.74
C LYS A 69 -22.21 16.35 14.87
N ASP A 70 -21.12 17.13 14.86
CA ASP A 70 -20.77 18.06 15.95
C ASP A 70 -21.45 19.42 15.80
N THR A 71 -22.07 19.71 14.64
CA THR A 71 -22.80 20.97 14.41
C THR A 71 -24.08 20.98 15.24
N GLU A 72 -24.22 21.92 16.19
CA GLU A 72 -25.40 22.01 17.05
C GLU A 72 -26.62 22.58 16.33
N SER A 73 -26.47 23.63 15.55
CA SER A 73 -27.54 24.30 14.79
C SER A 73 -27.18 24.32 13.30
N PRO A 74 -27.55 23.29 12.53
CA PRO A 74 -27.13 23.14 11.14
C PRO A 74 -27.77 24.20 10.24
N TYR A 75 -26.98 24.69 9.28
CA TYR A 75 -27.42 25.47 8.13
C TYR A 75 -27.65 24.56 6.92
N GLU A 76 -28.09 25.14 5.82
CA GLU A 76 -28.35 24.43 4.57
C GLU A 76 -27.11 23.65 4.08
N GLU A 77 -25.93 24.26 4.18
CA GLU A 77 -24.64 23.67 3.78
C GLU A 77 -24.22 22.46 4.64
N ASP A 78 -24.71 22.41 5.89
CA ASP A 78 -24.41 21.35 6.85
C ASP A 78 -25.28 20.11 6.67
N LEU A 79 -26.33 20.18 5.87
CA LEU A 79 -27.27 19.09 5.62
C LEU A 79 -26.95 18.37 4.31
N TYR A 80 -27.25 17.10 4.26
CA TYR A 80 -27.29 16.39 2.98
C TYR A 80 -28.52 16.81 2.19
N PRO A 81 -28.40 16.93 0.85
CA PRO A 81 -29.49 17.50 0.04
C PRO A 81 -30.71 16.59 -0.12
N VAL A 82 -30.59 15.33 0.27
CA VAL A 82 -31.68 14.33 0.18
C VAL A 82 -32.11 13.89 1.57
N GLY A 83 -33.40 13.88 1.80
CA GLY A 83 -34.07 13.45 3.02
C GLY A 83 -35.31 12.62 2.73
N VAL A 84 -36.14 12.46 3.75
CA VAL A 84 -37.35 11.63 3.69
C VAL A 84 -38.50 12.40 4.35
N PHE A 85 -39.69 12.37 3.73
CA PHE A 85 -40.93 12.72 4.39
C PHE A 85 -41.23 11.72 5.48
N ALA A 86 -41.72 12.18 6.61
CA ALA A 86 -41.97 11.32 7.74
C ALA A 86 -43.28 11.70 8.46
N LYS A 87 -43.88 10.73 9.14
CA LYS A 87 -45.01 10.90 10.04
C LYS A 87 -44.62 10.47 11.45
N LEU A 88 -45.08 11.22 12.44
CA LEU A 88 -44.90 10.86 13.85
C LEU A 88 -45.88 9.77 14.26
N ILE A 89 -45.40 8.65 14.76
CA ILE A 89 -46.20 7.52 15.19
C ILE A 89 -46.43 7.54 16.71
N LYS A 90 -45.34 7.75 17.48
CA LYS A 90 -45.39 7.69 18.93
C LYS A 90 -44.34 8.59 19.58
N VAL A 91 -44.71 9.19 20.71
CA VAL A 91 -43.80 9.95 21.57
C VAL A 91 -43.69 9.22 22.92
N ILE A 92 -42.44 9.02 23.37
CA ILE A 92 -42.14 8.40 24.66
C ILE A 92 -41.27 9.40 25.43
N LYS A 93 -41.80 9.94 26.53
CA LYS A 93 -41.08 10.88 27.39
C LYS A 93 -40.13 10.10 28.30
N MET A 94 -38.85 10.49 28.33
CA MET A 94 -37.87 9.86 29.20
C MET A 94 -37.90 10.50 30.60
N PRO A 95 -38.14 9.70 31.67
CA PRO A 95 -38.19 10.24 33.03
C PRO A 95 -36.85 10.86 33.45
N GLY A 96 -36.87 12.08 33.97
CA GLY A 96 -35.68 12.74 34.52
C GLY A 96 -34.77 13.46 33.49
N THR A 97 -35.19 13.52 32.22
CA THR A 97 -34.45 14.27 31.17
C THR A 97 -35.40 15.11 30.35
N GLU A 98 -34.92 16.19 29.73
CA GLU A 98 -35.70 16.94 28.73
C GLU A 98 -35.77 16.24 27.36
N GLN A 99 -35.06 15.11 27.19
CA GLN A 99 -35.04 14.35 25.95
C GLN A 99 -36.35 13.56 25.75
N MET A 100 -36.73 13.41 24.49
CA MET A 100 -37.89 12.61 24.09
C MET A 100 -37.42 11.50 23.12
N SER A 101 -37.92 10.30 23.31
CA SER A 101 -37.82 9.24 22.30
C SER A 101 -39.07 9.25 21.45
N ILE A 102 -38.89 9.33 20.14
CA ILE A 102 -40.01 9.34 19.19
C ILE A 102 -39.86 8.15 18.23
N ILE A 103 -40.99 7.64 17.77
CA ILE A 103 -41.03 6.67 16.68
C ILE A 103 -41.62 7.37 15.47
N ILE A 104 -40.90 7.40 14.40
CA ILE A 104 -41.32 8.00 13.13
C ILE A 104 -41.42 6.95 12.04
N GLN A 105 -42.33 7.14 11.11
CA GLN A 105 -42.44 6.34 9.89
C GLN A 105 -41.97 7.18 8.71
N GLY A 106 -40.98 6.66 7.97
CA GLY A 106 -40.56 7.25 6.69
C GLY A 106 -41.67 7.05 5.64
N LEU A 107 -41.91 8.09 4.84
CA LEU A 107 -42.84 8.07 3.72
C LEU A 107 -42.05 8.07 2.39
N GLY A 108 -42.17 9.11 1.56
CA GLY A 108 -41.43 9.27 0.33
C GLY A 108 -40.10 9.99 0.53
N ARG A 109 -39.29 10.03 -0.51
CA ARG A 109 -38.02 10.76 -0.54
C ARG A 109 -38.24 12.22 -0.93
N CYS A 110 -37.41 13.09 -0.41
CA CYS A 110 -37.44 14.51 -0.74
C CYS A 110 -36.02 15.08 -0.99
N GLN A 111 -35.97 16.12 -1.79
CA GLN A 111 -34.78 16.90 -2.03
C GLN A 111 -34.97 18.31 -1.48
N MET A 112 -34.01 18.79 -0.72
CA MET A 112 -33.96 20.14 -0.21
C MET A 112 -33.75 21.15 -1.35
N LYS A 113 -34.56 22.20 -1.40
CA LYS A 113 -34.38 23.38 -2.26
C LYS A 113 -33.63 24.47 -1.51
N HIS A 114 -34.22 24.94 -0.40
CA HIS A 114 -33.59 25.93 0.49
C HIS A 114 -34.21 25.89 1.88
N LEU A 115 -33.43 26.35 2.86
CA LEU A 115 -33.86 26.50 4.24
C LEU A 115 -34.58 27.83 4.43
N VAL A 116 -35.85 27.77 4.90
CA VAL A 116 -36.68 28.97 4.99
C VAL A 116 -36.67 29.56 6.39
N GLN A 117 -36.69 28.71 7.44
CA GLN A 117 -36.83 29.15 8.82
C GLN A 117 -36.08 28.20 9.76
N LYS A 118 -35.52 28.72 10.85
CA LYS A 118 -34.85 27.92 11.91
C LYS A 118 -35.64 27.91 13.23
N GLU A 119 -36.21 29.02 13.63
CA GLU A 119 -36.93 29.15 14.89
C GLU A 119 -38.45 29.33 14.66
N PRO A 120 -39.34 28.75 15.48
CA PRO A 120 -39.09 27.94 16.67
C PRO A 120 -38.65 26.48 16.38
N TYR A 121 -38.76 26.03 15.14
CA TYR A 121 -38.26 24.78 14.56
C TYR A 121 -37.90 24.99 13.12
N THR A 122 -37.06 24.12 12.60
CA THR A 122 -36.57 24.22 11.22
C THR A 122 -37.66 23.94 10.19
N VAL A 123 -37.75 24.77 9.14
CA VAL A 123 -38.66 24.60 7.99
C VAL A 123 -37.85 24.68 6.71
N ILE A 124 -38.02 23.70 5.85
CA ILE A 124 -37.31 23.58 4.58
C ILE A 124 -38.32 23.51 3.44
N ASP A 125 -38.03 24.20 2.34
CA ASP A 125 -38.73 24.00 1.07
C ASP A 125 -38.11 22.77 0.37
N VAL A 126 -38.95 21.81 0.06
CA VAL A 126 -38.53 20.52 -0.50
C VAL A 126 -39.26 20.20 -1.79
N LYS A 127 -38.55 19.43 -2.61
CA LYS A 127 -39.09 18.81 -3.80
C LYS A 127 -39.27 17.31 -3.55
N SER A 128 -40.38 16.75 -4.00
CA SER A 128 -40.58 15.31 -3.99
C SER A 128 -39.63 14.60 -4.96
N LEU A 129 -39.08 13.49 -4.53
CA LEU A 129 -38.21 12.62 -5.37
C LEU A 129 -38.93 11.28 -5.60
N PRO A 130 -39.54 11.09 -6.78
CA PRO A 130 -40.21 9.82 -7.11
C PRO A 130 -39.23 8.67 -7.12
N GLU A 131 -39.72 7.47 -6.82
CA GLU A 131 -38.97 6.22 -6.94
C GLU A 131 -39.43 5.45 -8.18
N LYS A 132 -38.46 4.88 -8.90
CA LYS A 132 -38.73 3.95 -10.00
C LYS A 132 -38.67 2.52 -9.45
N TRP A 133 -39.82 1.89 -9.44
CA TRP A 133 -39.98 0.55 -8.93
C TRP A 133 -39.93 -0.44 -10.09
N PRO A 134 -38.99 -1.41 -10.06
CA PRO A 134 -38.98 -2.50 -11.02
C PRO A 134 -40.25 -3.36 -10.87
N ASP A 135 -40.68 -3.99 -11.93
CA ASP A 135 -41.78 -4.96 -11.87
C ASP A 135 -41.25 -6.26 -11.25
N GLU A 136 -41.71 -6.54 -10.03
CA GLU A 136 -41.28 -7.71 -9.24
C GLU A 136 -41.50 -9.05 -9.97
N ASN A 137 -42.48 -9.10 -10.89
CA ASN A 137 -42.86 -10.32 -11.60
C ASN A 137 -42.16 -10.50 -12.94
N ASN A 138 -41.78 -9.42 -13.60
CA ASN A 138 -41.26 -9.44 -14.97
C ASN A 138 -39.78 -9.05 -15.08
N ASP A 139 -39.17 -8.47 -14.03
CA ASP A 139 -37.76 -8.09 -14.02
C ASP A 139 -36.90 -9.17 -13.33
N GLU A 140 -36.40 -10.11 -14.13
CA GLU A 140 -35.56 -11.23 -13.67
C GLU A 140 -34.23 -10.71 -13.05
N LEU A 141 -33.67 -9.65 -13.62
CA LEU A 141 -32.43 -9.05 -13.10
C LEU A 141 -32.64 -8.45 -11.70
N PHE A 142 -33.76 -7.74 -11.50
CA PHE A 142 -34.11 -7.19 -10.19
C PHE A 142 -34.29 -8.28 -9.14
N ARG A 143 -34.97 -9.37 -9.49
CA ARG A 143 -35.15 -10.53 -8.61
C ARG A 143 -33.82 -11.15 -8.20
N MET A 144 -32.92 -11.37 -9.14
CA MET A 144 -31.57 -11.90 -8.85
C MET A 144 -30.78 -10.96 -7.94
N LEU A 145 -30.82 -9.66 -8.20
CA LEU A 145 -30.15 -8.66 -7.35
C LEU A 145 -30.71 -8.65 -5.94
N TYR A 146 -32.04 -8.71 -5.79
CA TYR A 146 -32.70 -8.78 -4.49
C TYR A 146 -32.33 -10.06 -3.74
N GLU A 147 -32.44 -11.23 -4.36
CA GLU A 147 -32.09 -12.51 -3.74
C GLU A 147 -30.63 -12.53 -3.26
N ASN A 148 -29.71 -12.00 -4.07
CA ASN A 148 -28.31 -11.87 -3.69
C ASN A 148 -28.15 -10.91 -2.49
N PHE A 149 -28.79 -9.74 -2.54
CA PHE A 149 -28.70 -8.78 -1.43
C PHE A 149 -29.30 -9.33 -0.15
N HIS A 150 -30.45 -9.99 -0.23
CA HIS A 150 -31.11 -10.63 0.90
C HIS A 150 -30.24 -11.73 1.53
N TYR A 151 -29.64 -12.58 0.69
CA TYR A 151 -28.72 -13.61 1.14
C TYR A 151 -27.49 -13.02 1.84
N GLU A 152 -26.83 -12.06 1.20
CA GLU A 152 -25.64 -11.41 1.73
C GLU A 152 -25.92 -10.64 3.04
N ALA A 153 -27.07 -9.97 3.13
CA ALA A 153 -27.50 -9.24 4.32
C ALA A 153 -27.81 -10.18 5.49
N THR A 154 -28.55 -11.25 5.23
CA THR A 154 -28.91 -12.23 6.28
C THR A 154 -27.70 -13.03 6.75
N ASP A 155 -26.79 -13.39 5.85
CA ASP A 155 -25.54 -14.05 6.21
C ASP A 155 -24.63 -13.13 7.06
N TYR A 156 -24.56 -11.84 6.72
CA TYR A 156 -23.85 -10.84 7.53
C TYR A 156 -24.46 -10.72 8.94
N ILE A 157 -25.79 -10.64 9.04
CA ILE A 157 -26.49 -10.54 10.33
C ILE A 157 -26.23 -11.78 11.19
N LYS A 158 -26.29 -12.99 10.62
CA LYS A 158 -26.01 -14.25 11.33
C LYS A 158 -24.57 -14.36 11.84
N SER A 159 -23.62 -13.85 11.07
CA SER A 159 -22.20 -13.93 11.40
C SER A 159 -21.72 -12.85 12.36
N ASN A 160 -22.56 -11.86 12.71
CA ASN A 160 -22.18 -10.72 13.53
C ASN A 160 -22.96 -10.68 14.85
N ALA A 161 -22.24 -10.85 15.97
CA ALA A 161 -22.81 -10.90 17.32
C ALA A 161 -23.58 -9.62 17.76
N ASN A 162 -23.46 -8.52 17.02
CA ASN A 162 -24.20 -7.29 17.31
C ASN A 162 -25.68 -7.34 16.87
N TYR A 163 -26.08 -8.38 16.14
CA TYR A 163 -27.45 -8.57 15.68
C TYR A 163 -28.05 -9.81 16.31
N THR A 164 -29.40 -9.81 16.48
CA THR A 164 -30.15 -10.97 16.94
C THR A 164 -30.92 -11.61 15.78
N ASP A 165 -31.27 -12.87 15.91
CA ASP A 165 -32.07 -13.59 14.90
C ASP A 165 -33.45 -12.91 14.67
N GLU A 166 -33.93 -12.11 15.62
CA GLU A 166 -35.15 -11.29 15.49
C GLU A 166 -35.04 -10.28 14.34
N ALA A 167 -33.84 -9.82 14.00
CA ALA A 167 -33.65 -8.90 12.88
C ALA A 167 -33.91 -9.58 11.53
N ILE A 168 -33.57 -10.86 11.40
CA ILE A 168 -33.85 -11.65 10.19
C ILE A 168 -35.33 -11.96 10.09
N GLN A 169 -35.95 -12.32 11.22
CA GLN A 169 -37.39 -12.55 11.28
C GLN A 169 -38.15 -11.28 10.87
N ALA A 170 -37.72 -10.13 11.36
CA ALA A 170 -38.28 -8.83 11.01
C ALA A 170 -38.16 -8.51 9.51
N ILE A 171 -37.03 -8.85 8.84
CA ILE A 171 -36.90 -8.69 7.39
C ILE A 171 -37.93 -9.57 6.66
N ASN A 172 -38.06 -10.82 7.06
CA ASN A 172 -38.91 -11.80 6.38
C ASN A 172 -40.43 -11.56 6.61
N GLU A 173 -40.83 -10.90 7.71
CA GLU A 173 -42.21 -10.56 8.02
C GLU A 173 -42.74 -9.37 7.19
N LEU A 174 -41.83 -8.58 6.55
CA LEU A 174 -42.26 -7.48 5.69
C LEU A 174 -42.88 -8.01 4.39
N SER A 175 -44.04 -7.52 4.04
CA SER A 175 -44.87 -8.01 2.93
C SER A 175 -44.34 -7.66 1.54
N SER A 176 -43.52 -6.62 1.40
CA SER A 176 -43.00 -6.13 0.11
C SER A 176 -41.49 -6.19 0.06
N ILE A 177 -40.95 -6.63 -1.10
CA ILE A 177 -39.52 -6.61 -1.40
C ILE A 177 -38.91 -5.21 -1.21
N HIS A 178 -39.64 -4.16 -1.57
CA HIS A 178 -39.19 -2.77 -1.42
C HIS A 178 -39.02 -2.39 0.06
N MET A 179 -39.99 -2.78 0.91
CA MET A 179 -39.86 -2.56 2.35
C MET A 179 -38.69 -3.32 2.94
N GLN A 180 -38.47 -4.56 2.50
CA GLN A 180 -37.33 -5.37 2.92
C GLN A 180 -36.01 -4.73 2.52
N CYS A 181 -35.89 -4.24 1.28
CA CYS A 181 -34.69 -3.54 0.80
C CYS A 181 -34.39 -2.28 1.61
N ASN A 182 -35.39 -1.42 1.82
CA ASN A 182 -35.22 -0.19 2.60
C ASN A 182 -34.89 -0.50 4.07
N PHE A 183 -35.50 -1.54 4.65
CA PHE A 183 -35.20 -1.97 6.01
C PHE A 183 -33.76 -2.50 6.13
N MET A 184 -33.30 -3.35 5.22
CA MET A 184 -31.92 -3.83 5.19
C MET A 184 -30.92 -2.68 5.00
N CYS A 185 -31.19 -1.71 4.11
CA CYS A 185 -30.36 -0.53 3.93
C CYS A 185 -30.25 0.33 5.20
N SER A 186 -31.31 0.41 5.98
CA SER A 186 -31.33 1.11 7.26
C SER A 186 -30.56 0.36 8.34
N LEU A 187 -30.82 -0.96 8.47
CA LEU A 187 -30.31 -1.83 9.53
C LEU A 187 -28.80 -2.07 9.44
N LEU A 188 -28.28 -2.27 8.23
CA LEU A 188 -26.87 -2.62 8.01
C LEU A 188 -25.93 -1.45 8.32
N PRO A 189 -24.69 -1.71 8.77
CA PRO A 189 -23.76 -0.71 9.28
C PRO A 189 -23.02 0.02 8.16
N PHE A 190 -23.80 0.50 7.20
CA PHE A 190 -23.27 1.34 6.13
C PHE A 190 -22.88 2.72 6.64
N SER A 191 -21.88 3.34 6.02
CA SER A 191 -21.53 4.74 6.29
C SER A 191 -22.72 5.65 5.96
N ILE A 192 -22.81 6.80 6.65
CA ILE A 192 -23.84 7.80 6.36
C ILE A 192 -23.78 8.20 4.88
N GLU A 193 -22.60 8.40 4.33
CA GLU A 193 -22.39 8.74 2.93
C GLU A 193 -22.95 7.69 1.97
N ASP A 194 -22.74 6.40 2.27
CA ASP A 194 -23.27 5.32 1.44
C ASP A 194 -24.78 5.21 1.58
N LYS A 195 -25.34 5.37 2.79
CA LYS A 195 -26.80 5.45 3.01
C LYS A 195 -27.45 6.62 2.24
N ILE A 196 -26.79 7.78 2.20
CA ILE A 196 -27.27 8.93 1.44
C ILE A 196 -27.19 8.68 -0.08
N LYS A 197 -26.13 8.02 -0.57
CA LYS A 197 -26.06 7.60 -1.99
C LYS A 197 -27.22 6.67 -2.35
N MET A 198 -27.50 5.69 -1.50
CA MET A 198 -28.63 4.78 -1.67
C MET A 198 -29.96 5.53 -1.67
N LEU A 199 -30.12 6.49 -0.75
CA LEU A 199 -31.35 7.30 -0.65
C LEU A 199 -31.52 8.24 -1.87
N LYS A 200 -30.44 8.71 -2.46
CA LYS A 200 -30.45 9.58 -3.64
C LYS A 200 -30.85 8.85 -4.93
N GLU A 201 -30.56 7.55 -4.99
CA GLU A 201 -30.79 6.75 -6.20
C GLU A 201 -32.30 6.51 -6.43
N GLU A 202 -32.78 6.84 -7.64
CA GLU A 202 -34.19 6.69 -8.01
C GLU A 202 -34.57 5.24 -8.31
N ASN A 203 -33.65 4.49 -8.91
CA ASN A 203 -33.87 3.12 -9.33
C ASN A 203 -33.51 2.16 -8.20
N LEU A 204 -34.47 1.34 -7.78
CA LEU A 204 -34.26 0.39 -6.69
C LEU A 204 -33.20 -0.66 -7.02
N SER A 205 -33.09 -1.11 -8.27
CA SER A 205 -32.04 -2.05 -8.69
C SER A 205 -30.64 -1.47 -8.50
N GLU A 206 -30.43 -0.21 -8.89
CA GLU A 206 -29.17 0.51 -8.68
C GLU A 206 -28.86 0.73 -7.20
N ARG A 207 -29.91 1.03 -6.40
CA ARG A 207 -29.78 1.16 -4.94
C ARG A 207 -29.30 -0.14 -4.31
N ILE A 208 -29.86 -1.28 -4.73
CA ILE A 208 -29.41 -2.61 -4.26
C ILE A 208 -27.96 -2.87 -4.65
N MET A 209 -27.55 -2.52 -5.87
CA MET A 209 -26.13 -2.67 -6.29
C MET A 209 -25.19 -1.83 -5.43
N ILE A 210 -25.57 -0.60 -5.07
CA ILE A 210 -24.80 0.23 -4.14
C ILE A 210 -24.74 -0.45 -2.76
N ALA A 211 -25.85 -0.99 -2.28
CA ALA A 211 -25.94 -1.68 -0.98
C ALA A 211 -25.03 -2.93 -0.96
N ILE A 212 -25.06 -3.76 -1.98
CA ILE A 212 -24.18 -4.95 -2.10
C ILE A 212 -22.70 -4.54 -2.09
N ARG A 213 -22.31 -3.51 -2.86
CA ARG A 213 -20.93 -3.01 -2.87
C ARG A 213 -20.49 -2.51 -1.49
N SER A 214 -21.38 -1.77 -0.81
CA SER A 214 -21.10 -1.25 0.53
C SER A 214 -21.02 -2.38 1.55
N LEU A 215 -21.84 -3.43 1.45
CA LEU A 215 -21.79 -4.60 2.33
C LEU A 215 -20.47 -5.38 2.15
N ASN A 216 -20.05 -5.57 0.91
CA ASN A 216 -18.77 -6.22 0.61
C ASN A 216 -17.59 -5.44 1.21
N LYS A 217 -17.64 -4.10 1.17
CA LYS A 217 -16.63 -3.25 1.81
C LYS A 217 -16.61 -3.43 3.33
N VAL A 218 -17.79 -3.45 3.95
CA VAL A 218 -17.94 -3.68 5.42
C VAL A 218 -17.40 -5.07 5.80
N ARG A 219 -17.74 -6.12 5.06
CA ARG A 219 -17.24 -7.48 5.28
C ARG A 219 -15.72 -7.56 5.15
N HIS A 220 -15.17 -6.91 4.15
CA HIS A 220 -13.71 -6.88 3.95
C HIS A 220 -12.99 -6.22 5.13
N LEU A 221 -13.51 -5.09 5.61
CA LEU A 221 -12.97 -4.41 6.79
C LEU A 221 -13.06 -5.27 8.06
N LEU A 222 -14.20 -5.93 8.30
CA LEU A 222 -14.37 -6.86 9.42
C LEU A 222 -13.40 -8.04 9.35
N ARG A 223 -13.21 -8.61 8.15
CA ARG A 223 -12.25 -9.70 7.96
C ARG A 223 -10.83 -9.28 8.30
N ILE A 224 -10.40 -8.10 7.84
CA ILE A 224 -9.10 -7.53 8.19
C ILE A 224 -9.00 -7.31 9.71
N GLN A 225 -10.03 -6.77 10.33
CA GLN A 225 -10.06 -6.57 11.79
C GLN A 225 -9.93 -7.90 12.54
N THR A 226 -10.68 -8.92 12.15
CA THR A 226 -10.61 -10.26 12.76
C THR A 226 -9.24 -10.92 12.54
N GLU A 227 -8.64 -10.75 11.36
CA GLU A 227 -7.29 -11.24 11.07
C GLU A 227 -6.24 -10.54 11.95
N ILE A 228 -6.39 -9.22 12.18
CA ILE A 228 -5.53 -8.45 13.08
C ILE A 228 -5.73 -8.90 14.54
N GLU A 229 -6.97 -9.02 15.00
CA GLU A 229 -7.30 -9.46 16.36
C GLU A 229 -6.79 -10.88 16.64
N ASN A 230 -7.00 -11.81 15.71
CA ASN A 230 -6.49 -13.19 15.82
C ASN A 230 -4.95 -13.22 15.85
N LYS A 231 -4.30 -12.40 15.02
CA LYS A 231 -2.84 -12.28 15.01
C LYS A 231 -2.32 -11.68 16.31
N THR A 232 -3.00 -10.66 16.82
CA THR A 232 -2.66 -10.01 18.10
C THR A 232 -2.87 -10.96 19.29
N HIS A 233 -3.93 -11.78 19.30
CA HIS A 233 -4.16 -12.80 20.33
C HIS A 233 -3.11 -13.91 20.28
N TYR A 234 -2.76 -14.38 19.09
CA TYR A 234 -1.71 -15.38 18.92
C TYR A 234 -0.33 -14.87 19.38
N ASP A 235 0.00 -13.62 18.99
CA ASP A 235 1.24 -12.97 19.41
C ASP A 235 1.27 -12.68 20.94
N LEU A 236 0.11 -12.38 21.55
CA LEU A 236 -0.01 -12.16 23.00
C LEU A 236 0.16 -13.47 23.79
N ASP A 237 -0.42 -14.58 23.33
CA ASP A 237 -0.29 -15.88 23.98
C ASP A 237 1.15 -16.41 23.87
N GLU A 238 1.78 -16.24 22.71
CA GLU A 238 3.19 -16.59 22.51
C GLU A 238 4.11 -15.70 23.35
N GLN A 239 3.84 -14.39 23.42
CA GLN A 239 4.58 -13.46 24.27
C GLN A 239 4.39 -13.76 25.76
N GLN A 240 3.19 -14.12 26.23
CA GLN A 240 2.97 -14.50 27.63
C GLN A 240 3.71 -15.79 28.00
N LYS A 241 3.71 -16.78 27.10
CA LYS A 241 4.44 -18.02 27.29
C LYS A 241 5.96 -17.80 27.27
N GLU A 242 6.44 -16.98 26.35
CA GLU A 242 7.84 -16.58 26.27
C GLU A 242 8.27 -15.75 27.51
N TYR A 243 7.37 -14.87 27.97
CA TYR A 243 7.59 -14.09 29.20
C TYR A 243 7.73 -14.99 30.43
N PHE A 244 6.82 -15.97 30.60
CA PHE A 244 6.88 -16.90 31.74
C PHE A 244 8.16 -17.74 31.72
N LEU A 245 8.57 -18.21 30.55
CA LEU A 245 9.83 -18.91 30.38
C LEU A 245 11.05 -17.99 30.63
N LYS A 246 11.02 -16.75 30.14
CA LYS A 246 12.08 -15.75 30.41
C LYS A 246 12.17 -15.40 31.90
N GLN A 247 11.02 -15.31 32.60
CA GLN A 247 10.99 -15.03 34.04
C GLN A 247 11.59 -16.22 34.83
N GLN A 248 11.29 -17.46 34.46
CA GLN A 248 11.91 -18.64 35.07
C GLN A 248 13.43 -18.67 34.82
N ILE A 249 13.86 -18.38 33.57
CA ILE A 249 15.29 -18.27 33.24
C ILE A 249 15.96 -17.14 34.02
N LYS A 250 15.28 -16.01 34.22
CA LYS A 250 15.77 -14.89 35.01
C LYS A 250 15.96 -15.29 36.46
N ASN A 251 14.97 -15.92 37.08
CA ASN A 251 15.06 -16.37 38.49
C ASN A 251 16.19 -17.40 38.66
N ILE A 252 16.35 -18.33 37.73
CA ILE A 252 17.42 -19.33 37.73
C ILE A 252 18.81 -18.64 37.56
N ARG A 253 18.91 -17.59 36.72
CA ARG A 253 20.15 -16.82 36.52
C ARG A 253 20.49 -15.96 37.72
N GLU A 254 19.50 -15.38 38.44
CA GLU A 254 19.69 -14.65 39.67
C GLU A 254 20.17 -15.58 40.78
N GLU A 255 19.67 -16.82 40.86
CA GLU A 255 20.15 -17.86 41.78
C GLU A 255 21.58 -18.35 41.43
N LEU A 256 21.96 -18.32 40.14
CA LEU A 256 23.29 -18.71 39.67
C LEU A 256 24.33 -17.58 39.72
N GLY A 257 23.94 -16.35 40.12
CA GLY A 257 24.87 -15.22 40.25
C GLY A 257 25.36 -14.60 38.97
N GLU A 258 24.70 -14.89 37.82
CA GLU A 258 25.02 -14.28 36.53
C GLU A 258 24.32 -12.91 36.38
N GLY A 259 25.12 -11.85 36.42
CA GLY A 259 24.64 -10.44 36.36
C GLY A 259 23.73 -10.10 35.18
N ASN A 260 22.82 -9.22 35.47
CA ASN A 260 21.63 -8.65 34.79
C ASN A 260 21.75 -8.18 33.33
N ALA A 261 22.62 -8.66 32.46
CA ALA A 261 22.65 -8.26 31.06
C ALA A 261 21.89 -9.26 30.20
N SER A 262 20.82 -8.78 29.50
CA SER A 262 20.10 -9.60 28.53
C SER A 262 21.06 -10.20 27.48
N PRO A 263 20.78 -11.40 26.94
CA PRO A 263 21.62 -12.02 25.91
C PRO A 263 21.90 -11.09 24.73
N GLU A 264 20.88 -10.33 24.30
CA GLU A 264 20.95 -9.35 23.23
C GLU A 264 21.93 -8.20 23.57
N LYS A 265 21.88 -7.70 24.80
CA LYS A 265 22.80 -6.67 25.25
C LYS A 265 24.26 -7.17 25.28
N LYS A 266 24.48 -8.42 25.70
CA LYS A 266 25.82 -9.04 25.67
C LYS A 266 26.35 -9.15 24.24
N GLU A 267 25.51 -9.63 23.30
CA GLU A 267 25.87 -9.73 21.87
C GLU A 267 26.22 -8.36 21.26
N ILE A 268 25.40 -7.35 21.53
CA ILE A 268 25.63 -5.97 21.08
C ILE A 268 26.96 -5.45 21.62
N LEU A 269 27.26 -5.67 22.91
CA LEU A 269 28.51 -5.26 23.53
C LEU A 269 29.73 -5.98 22.94
N GLU A 270 29.61 -7.26 22.62
CA GLU A 270 30.70 -8.02 21.99
C GLU A 270 30.98 -7.54 20.55
N LYS A 271 29.92 -7.29 19.78
CA LYS A 271 30.06 -6.70 18.44
C LYS A 271 30.66 -5.30 18.52
N ALA A 272 30.24 -4.49 19.47
CA ALA A 272 30.74 -3.12 19.68
C ALA A 272 32.23 -3.05 19.95
N LYS A 273 32.77 -4.01 20.72
CA LYS A 273 34.22 -4.10 21.01
C LYS A 273 35.09 -4.30 19.75
N LYS A 274 34.50 -4.85 18.70
CA LYS A 274 35.21 -5.13 17.42
C LYS A 274 35.13 -3.97 16.43
N LYS A 275 34.45 -2.87 16.76
CA LYS A 275 34.22 -1.74 15.85
C LYS A 275 35.20 -0.61 16.08
N ASN A 276 35.69 -0.02 15.00
CA ASN A 276 36.55 1.15 15.01
C ASN A 276 35.72 2.43 14.96
N TRP A 277 35.10 2.81 16.07
CA TRP A 277 34.30 4.02 16.15
C TRP A 277 35.15 5.27 16.41
N SER A 278 34.63 6.43 15.98
CA SER A 278 35.11 7.72 16.46
C SER A 278 34.79 7.88 17.95
N GLU A 279 35.50 8.79 18.63
CA GLU A 279 35.22 9.07 20.06
C GLU A 279 33.76 9.53 20.27
N GLU A 280 33.21 10.30 19.32
CA GLU A 280 31.83 10.79 19.37
C GLU A 280 30.84 9.64 19.26
N THR A 281 31.00 8.78 18.25
CA THR A 281 30.16 7.60 18.04
C THR A 281 30.19 6.66 19.25
N ALA A 282 31.37 6.46 19.83
CA ALA A 282 31.54 5.64 21.04
C ALA A 282 30.86 6.25 22.29
N LYS A 283 30.87 7.58 22.43
CA LYS A 283 30.12 8.28 23.49
C LYS A 283 28.61 8.12 23.32
N ILE A 284 28.11 8.29 22.09
CA ILE A 284 26.68 8.10 21.81
C ILE A 284 26.27 6.65 22.10
N PHE A 285 27.04 5.67 21.65
CA PHE A 285 26.77 4.26 21.92
C PHE A 285 26.70 3.96 23.42
N LYS A 286 27.68 4.45 24.20
CA LYS A 286 27.69 4.29 25.68
C LYS A 286 26.45 4.89 26.35
N LYS A 287 26.01 6.06 25.86
CA LYS A 287 24.81 6.73 26.38
C LYS A 287 23.54 5.92 26.01
N GLU A 288 23.44 5.48 24.77
CA GLU A 288 22.26 4.78 24.27
C GLU A 288 22.14 3.35 24.86
N ILE A 289 23.26 2.65 25.08
CA ILE A 289 23.22 1.32 25.69
C ILE A 289 22.89 1.39 27.20
N ALA A 290 23.26 2.48 27.88
CA ALA A 290 22.90 2.70 29.28
C ALA A 290 21.38 2.93 29.45
N LYS A 291 20.69 3.47 28.43
CA LYS A 291 19.22 3.62 28.45
C LYS A 291 18.51 2.28 28.55
N LEU A 292 19.07 1.19 27.99
CA LEU A 292 18.47 -0.14 28.09
C LEU A 292 18.30 -0.62 29.52
N ASP A 293 19.17 -0.16 30.44
CA ASP A 293 19.12 -0.55 31.86
C ASP A 293 17.93 0.10 32.59
N THR A 294 17.42 1.20 32.02
CA THR A 294 16.28 1.96 32.59
C THR A 294 14.94 1.59 31.94
N LEU A 295 14.96 0.92 30.80
CA LEU A 295 13.76 0.54 30.07
C LEU A 295 13.24 -0.82 30.52
N ASN A 296 11.92 -0.95 30.61
CA ASN A 296 11.30 -2.24 30.85
C ASN A 296 11.48 -3.13 29.59
N PRO A 297 12.06 -4.35 29.70
CA PRO A 297 12.27 -5.26 28.58
C PRO A 297 11.01 -5.63 27.77
N GLN A 298 9.83 -5.42 28.35
CA GLN A 298 8.54 -5.67 27.71
C GLN A 298 7.92 -4.46 27.03
N SER A 299 8.54 -3.28 27.18
CA SER A 299 8.03 -2.09 26.53
C SER A 299 8.39 -2.07 25.04
N PRO A 300 7.52 -1.51 24.17
CA PRO A 300 7.86 -1.25 22.78
C PRO A 300 9.15 -0.43 22.62
N ASP A 301 9.41 0.49 23.55
CA ASP A 301 10.59 1.34 23.55
C ASP A 301 11.89 0.54 23.72
N TYR A 302 11.86 -0.55 24.49
CA TYR A 302 13.01 -1.45 24.61
C TYR A 302 13.37 -2.11 23.29
N SER A 303 12.37 -2.60 22.55
CA SER A 303 12.56 -3.22 21.23
C SER A 303 13.09 -2.21 20.21
N ILE A 304 12.58 -0.98 20.22
CA ILE A 304 13.05 0.11 19.38
C ILE A 304 14.51 0.43 19.70
N GLN A 305 14.86 0.51 20.98
CA GLN A 305 16.22 0.83 21.43
C GLN A 305 17.22 -0.29 21.08
N ILE A 306 16.82 -1.56 21.21
CA ILE A 306 17.62 -2.72 20.76
C ILE A 306 17.86 -2.66 19.26
N GLY A 307 16.80 -2.45 18.46
CA GLY A 307 16.90 -2.36 17.00
C GLY A 307 17.82 -1.22 16.55
N PHE A 308 17.77 -0.08 17.22
CA PHE A 308 18.68 1.03 17.00
C PHE A 308 20.13 0.66 17.29
N LEU A 309 20.41 0.11 18.49
CA LEU A 309 21.76 -0.29 18.88
C LEU A 309 22.32 -1.38 17.96
N GLN A 310 21.47 -2.31 17.54
CA GLN A 310 21.85 -3.35 16.58
C GLN A 310 22.20 -2.76 15.21
N THR A 311 21.38 -1.83 14.71
CA THR A 311 21.67 -1.09 13.48
C THR A 311 23.01 -0.34 13.58
N MET A 312 23.23 0.35 14.71
CA MET A 312 24.46 1.11 14.98
C MET A 312 25.69 0.21 15.02
N VAL A 313 25.58 -0.96 15.64
CA VAL A 313 26.70 -1.92 15.75
C VAL A 313 26.91 -2.66 14.42
N ASP A 314 25.90 -2.98 13.66
CA ASP A 314 26.03 -3.72 12.41
C ASP A 314 26.59 -2.84 11.27
N LEU A 315 26.46 -1.51 11.35
CA LEU A 315 27.05 -0.59 10.39
C LEU A 315 28.57 -0.78 10.26
N PRO A 316 29.12 -0.68 9.03
CA PRO A 316 30.55 -0.84 8.77
C PRO A 316 31.33 0.45 9.06
N TRP A 317 31.45 0.85 10.32
CA TRP A 317 32.22 2.04 10.72
C TRP A 317 33.71 1.85 10.44
N ASN A 318 34.29 2.76 9.64
CA ASN A 318 35.71 2.75 9.30
C ASN A 318 36.26 1.39 8.84
N SER A 319 35.36 0.57 8.25
CA SER A 319 35.70 -0.75 7.72
C SER A 319 35.83 -0.66 6.20
N TYR A 320 37.04 -0.56 5.70
CA TYR A 320 37.32 -0.37 4.29
C TYR A 320 37.78 -1.65 3.63
N THR A 321 37.31 -1.91 2.41
CA THR A 321 37.91 -2.89 1.51
C THR A 321 39.15 -2.29 0.86
N GLN A 322 40.20 -3.09 0.67
CA GLN A 322 41.42 -2.64 -0.01
C GLN A 322 41.15 -2.48 -1.50
N ASP A 323 41.35 -1.28 -2.01
CA ASP A 323 41.16 -0.96 -3.42
C ASP A 323 42.22 -1.60 -4.29
N ASP A 324 41.84 -2.20 -5.39
CA ASP A 324 42.71 -2.61 -6.46
C ASP A 324 42.55 -1.64 -7.65
N LEU A 325 43.46 -0.72 -7.78
CA LEU A 325 43.42 0.33 -8.82
C LEU A 325 44.24 -0.04 -10.07
N SER A 326 44.46 -1.35 -10.33
CA SER A 326 45.14 -1.83 -11.53
C SER A 326 44.30 -1.59 -12.79
N LEU A 327 44.70 -0.61 -13.61
CA LEU A 327 44.02 -0.29 -14.88
C LEU A 327 44.00 -1.47 -15.86
N THR A 328 45.09 -2.29 -15.87
CA THR A 328 45.17 -3.49 -16.71
C THR A 328 44.07 -4.50 -16.32
N ARG A 329 43.88 -4.68 -15.04
CA ARG A 329 42.80 -5.55 -14.53
C ARG A 329 41.43 -4.97 -14.83
N ALA A 330 41.23 -3.67 -14.60
CA ALA A 330 39.97 -2.99 -14.90
C ALA A 330 39.60 -3.13 -16.38
N LYS A 331 40.54 -2.89 -17.29
CA LYS A 331 40.35 -3.08 -18.72
C LYS A 331 39.98 -4.52 -19.08
N ARG A 332 40.63 -5.51 -18.45
CA ARG A 332 40.31 -6.92 -18.69
C ARG A 332 38.89 -7.28 -18.24
N ILE A 333 38.46 -6.82 -17.07
CA ILE A 333 37.11 -7.09 -16.54
C ILE A 333 36.07 -6.41 -17.42
N LEU A 334 36.24 -5.12 -17.76
CA LEU A 334 35.32 -4.40 -18.61
C LEU A 334 35.18 -5.04 -19.99
N ASN A 335 36.27 -5.53 -20.58
CA ASN A 335 36.26 -6.22 -21.88
C ASN A 335 35.67 -7.63 -21.81
N HIS A 336 35.79 -8.30 -20.67
CA HIS A 336 35.19 -9.61 -20.46
C HIS A 336 33.67 -9.48 -20.29
N ASP A 337 33.20 -8.52 -19.49
CA ASP A 337 31.80 -8.40 -19.10
C ASP A 337 30.97 -7.64 -20.15
N HIS A 338 31.60 -6.77 -20.94
CA HIS A 338 30.91 -5.90 -21.90
C HIS A 338 31.55 -5.95 -23.27
N TYR A 339 30.76 -6.30 -24.27
CA TYR A 339 31.18 -6.27 -25.66
C TYR A 339 30.93 -4.89 -26.27
N GLY A 340 31.85 -4.39 -27.10
CA GLY A 340 31.76 -3.06 -27.70
C GLY A 340 31.97 -1.94 -26.68
N MET A 341 31.39 -0.78 -26.93
CA MET A 341 31.41 0.39 -26.05
C MET A 341 32.80 0.90 -25.69
N GLU A 342 33.74 0.89 -26.66
CA GLU A 342 35.15 1.22 -26.37
C GLU A 342 35.31 2.63 -25.77
N ASN A 343 34.57 3.63 -26.29
CA ASN A 343 34.60 5.01 -25.77
C ASN A 343 34.12 5.07 -24.29
N VAL A 344 33.09 4.30 -23.94
CA VAL A 344 32.57 4.24 -22.55
C VAL A 344 33.59 3.61 -21.62
N LYS A 345 34.23 2.51 -22.07
CA LYS A 345 35.28 1.83 -21.30
C LYS A 345 36.49 2.72 -21.09
N GLU A 346 36.91 3.44 -22.13
CA GLU A 346 38.03 4.38 -22.07
C GLU A 346 37.75 5.49 -21.05
N ARG A 347 36.60 6.12 -21.10
CA ARG A 347 36.18 7.13 -20.11
C ARG A 347 36.13 6.58 -18.68
N ILE A 348 35.66 5.35 -18.50
CA ILE A 348 35.66 4.70 -17.18
C ILE A 348 37.11 4.45 -16.71
N LEU A 349 38.01 4.03 -17.60
CA LEU A 349 39.41 3.83 -17.27
C LEU A 349 40.14 5.13 -16.95
N GLU A 350 39.86 6.23 -17.67
CA GLU A 350 40.35 7.58 -17.36
C GLU A 350 39.89 8.00 -15.94
N PHE A 351 38.62 7.85 -15.64
CA PHE A 351 38.04 8.13 -14.30
C PHE A 351 38.77 7.33 -13.20
N LEU A 352 38.97 6.03 -13.42
CA LEU A 352 39.66 5.17 -12.46
C LEU A 352 41.16 5.55 -12.33
N ALA A 353 41.80 5.98 -13.41
CA ALA A 353 43.18 6.43 -13.39
C ALA A 353 43.38 7.71 -12.57
N VAL A 354 42.50 8.71 -12.78
CA VAL A 354 42.51 9.95 -11.99
C VAL A 354 42.29 9.66 -10.52
N ARG A 355 41.37 8.76 -10.21
CA ARG A 355 41.10 8.34 -8.83
C ARG A 355 42.30 7.62 -8.20
N ALA A 356 43.00 6.81 -8.97
CA ALA A 356 44.23 6.16 -8.51
C ALA A 356 45.34 7.16 -8.17
N LEU A 357 45.52 8.19 -9.01
CA LEU A 357 46.50 9.26 -8.79
C LEU A 357 46.16 10.13 -7.57
N ASN A 358 44.90 10.43 -7.37
CA ASN A 358 44.44 11.26 -6.24
C ASN A 358 44.37 10.50 -4.90
N GLY A 359 44.85 9.25 -4.80
CA GLY A 359 44.82 8.47 -3.55
C GLY A 359 43.42 8.20 -3.00
N GLY A 360 42.39 8.19 -3.87
CA GLY A 360 40.99 8.00 -3.47
C GLY A 360 40.34 9.25 -2.88
N GLY A 361 40.87 10.44 -3.16
CA GLY A 361 40.28 11.72 -2.74
C GLY A 361 38.90 12.02 -3.35
N LYS A 362 38.42 13.26 -3.15
CA LYS A 362 37.14 13.74 -3.69
C LYS A 362 37.12 13.49 -5.21
N SER A 363 36.13 12.74 -5.69
CA SER A 363 35.93 12.45 -7.10
C SER A 363 34.51 12.85 -7.49
N PRO A 364 34.27 13.35 -8.71
CA PRO A 364 32.94 13.59 -9.20
C PRO A 364 32.13 12.28 -9.22
N ILE A 365 30.80 12.39 -9.23
CA ILE A 365 29.91 11.25 -9.32
C ILE A 365 29.84 10.83 -10.78
N LEU A 366 30.03 9.55 -11.06
CA LEU A 366 29.91 9.03 -12.41
C LEU A 366 28.40 8.83 -12.74
N CYS A 367 27.90 9.44 -13.81
CA CYS A 367 26.56 9.23 -14.31
C CYS A 367 26.57 8.56 -15.68
N LEU A 368 26.08 7.33 -15.74
CA LEU A 368 25.91 6.57 -16.98
C LEU A 368 24.53 6.85 -17.54
N TYR A 369 24.42 7.55 -18.67
CA TYR A 369 23.13 7.88 -19.25
C TYR A 369 22.98 7.33 -20.67
N GLY A 370 21.73 7.09 -21.10
CA GLY A 370 21.41 6.57 -22.42
C GLY A 370 20.16 5.69 -22.44
N PRO A 371 19.83 5.07 -23.57
CA PRO A 371 18.60 4.31 -23.71
C PRO A 371 18.50 3.12 -22.74
N PRO A 372 17.29 2.66 -22.43
CA PRO A 372 17.11 1.52 -21.53
C PRO A 372 17.65 0.22 -22.15
N GLY A 373 18.21 -0.65 -21.28
CA GLY A 373 18.65 -1.99 -21.69
C GLY A 373 20.04 -2.07 -22.33
N VAL A 374 20.84 -1.00 -22.29
CA VAL A 374 22.23 -0.98 -22.82
C VAL A 374 23.28 -1.44 -21.80
N GLY A 375 22.88 -1.81 -20.58
CA GLY A 375 23.83 -2.36 -19.61
C GLY A 375 24.42 -1.35 -18.64
N LYS A 376 23.84 -0.16 -18.45
CA LYS A 376 24.34 0.87 -17.51
C LYS A 376 24.57 0.34 -16.10
N THR A 377 23.61 -0.36 -15.54
CA THR A 377 23.69 -0.92 -14.18
C THR A 377 24.72 -2.05 -14.07
N SER A 378 24.89 -2.85 -15.14
CA SER A 378 25.93 -3.90 -15.17
C SER A 378 27.35 -3.33 -15.29
N LEU A 379 27.53 -2.20 -16.00
CA LEU A 379 28.80 -1.47 -16.01
C LEU A 379 29.23 -1.05 -14.61
N GLY A 380 28.30 -0.53 -13.80
CA GLY A 380 28.58 -0.20 -12.39
C GLY A 380 29.00 -1.41 -11.55
N LYS A 381 28.42 -2.60 -11.81
CA LYS A 381 28.85 -3.84 -11.16
C LYS A 381 30.26 -4.24 -11.57
N SER A 382 30.60 -4.10 -12.84
CA SER A 382 31.93 -4.41 -13.36
C SER A 382 33.01 -3.43 -12.85
N ILE A 383 32.65 -2.14 -12.66
CA ILE A 383 33.52 -1.17 -11.99
C ILE A 383 33.82 -1.59 -10.56
N ALA A 384 32.77 -2.03 -9.81
CA ALA A 384 32.97 -2.51 -8.45
C ALA A 384 33.87 -3.75 -8.38
N ALA A 385 33.68 -4.69 -9.30
CA ALA A 385 34.54 -5.88 -9.43
C ALA A 385 36.00 -5.52 -9.81
N ALA A 386 36.19 -4.53 -10.69
CA ALA A 386 37.50 -4.03 -11.09
C ALA A 386 38.27 -3.45 -9.90
N MET A 387 37.58 -2.71 -9.03
CA MET A 387 38.16 -2.09 -7.82
C MET A 387 38.23 -3.03 -6.62
N LYS A 388 37.72 -4.25 -6.70
CA LYS A 388 37.53 -5.19 -5.56
C LYS A 388 36.68 -4.60 -4.43
N ARG A 389 35.79 -3.66 -4.74
CA ARG A 389 34.87 -3.08 -3.78
C ARG A 389 33.56 -3.87 -3.68
N LYS A 390 32.92 -3.80 -2.53
CA LYS A 390 31.54 -4.29 -2.38
C LYS A 390 30.61 -3.47 -3.25
N TYR A 391 29.56 -4.11 -3.74
CA TYR A 391 28.57 -3.51 -4.63
C TYR A 391 27.19 -3.47 -3.96
N VAL A 392 26.54 -2.33 -4.01
CA VAL A 392 25.15 -2.17 -3.63
C VAL A 392 24.38 -1.36 -4.67
N ARG A 393 23.10 -1.65 -4.81
CA ARG A 393 22.22 -0.98 -5.76
C ARG A 393 20.96 -0.48 -5.05
N MET A 394 20.60 0.76 -5.31
CA MET A 394 19.39 1.41 -4.86
C MET A 394 18.64 1.96 -6.07
N SER A 395 17.41 1.49 -6.31
CA SER A 395 16.54 2.10 -7.31
C SER A 395 15.90 3.36 -6.72
N LEU A 396 15.97 4.44 -7.47
CA LEU A 396 15.36 5.73 -7.14
C LEU A 396 13.98 5.90 -7.77
N GLY A 397 13.61 4.99 -8.69
CA GLY A 397 12.27 4.98 -9.28
C GLY A 397 11.19 4.72 -8.22
N GLY A 398 10.23 5.66 -8.12
CA GLY A 398 9.13 5.56 -7.14
C GLY A 398 9.45 6.13 -5.76
N LEU A 399 10.57 6.83 -5.60
CA LEU A 399 10.85 7.62 -4.40
C LEU A 399 10.00 8.90 -4.41
N HIS A 400 9.18 9.06 -3.39
CA HIS A 400 8.29 10.21 -3.25
C HIS A 400 8.48 10.97 -1.92
N ASP A 401 9.24 10.39 -0.99
CA ASP A 401 9.44 10.92 0.36
C ASP A 401 10.94 11.04 0.67
N GLU A 402 11.36 12.20 1.17
CA GLU A 402 12.71 12.45 1.68
C GLU A 402 13.09 11.48 2.80
N ALA A 403 12.11 11.09 3.63
CA ALA A 403 12.31 10.15 4.73
C ALA A 403 12.73 8.75 4.26
N GLU A 404 12.46 8.37 3.01
CA GLU A 404 13.00 7.13 2.46
C GLU A 404 14.54 7.17 2.31
N ILE A 405 15.13 8.35 2.08
CA ILE A 405 16.58 8.52 1.94
C ILE A 405 17.23 8.70 3.31
N ARG A 406 16.70 9.64 4.13
CA ARG A 406 17.24 10.04 5.43
C ARG A 406 16.71 9.25 6.63
N GLY A 407 15.72 8.37 6.43
CA GLY A 407 15.08 7.65 7.52
C GLY A 407 14.01 8.46 8.26
N HIS A 408 13.24 7.76 9.09
CA HIS A 408 12.20 8.34 9.93
C HIS A 408 12.72 8.56 11.34
N ARG A 409 12.29 9.62 12.01
CA ARG A 409 12.65 9.86 13.42
C ARG A 409 12.17 8.70 14.29
N ARG A 410 13.02 8.24 15.22
CA ARG A 410 12.76 7.09 16.13
C ARG A 410 11.48 7.18 16.96
N THR A 411 10.95 8.39 17.14
CA THR A 411 9.72 8.63 17.89
C THR A 411 8.45 8.14 17.19
N TYR A 412 8.53 7.81 15.92
CA TYR A 412 7.39 7.28 15.17
C TYR A 412 7.31 5.76 15.23
N VAL A 413 6.11 5.23 15.39
CA VAL A 413 5.87 3.77 15.33
C VAL A 413 6.23 3.27 13.93
N GLY A 414 7.08 2.25 13.86
CA GLY A 414 7.56 1.72 12.56
C GLY A 414 8.71 2.52 11.94
N ALA A 415 9.36 3.42 12.69
CA ALA A 415 10.53 4.15 12.22
C ALA A 415 11.63 3.19 11.73
N MET A 416 12.25 3.53 10.61
CA MET A 416 13.30 2.74 9.98
C MET A 416 14.43 3.64 9.49
N PRO A 417 15.69 3.15 9.47
CA PRO A 417 16.79 3.88 8.85
C PRO A 417 16.54 4.10 7.36
N GLY A 418 17.13 5.17 6.85
CA GLY A 418 17.04 5.52 5.44
C GLY A 418 17.61 4.43 4.52
N ARG A 419 17.22 4.48 3.26
CA ARG A 419 17.70 3.51 2.26
C ARG A 419 19.20 3.55 2.07
N ILE A 420 19.86 4.72 2.26
CA ILE A 420 21.30 4.85 2.22
C ILE A 420 21.93 3.98 3.31
N ILE A 421 21.54 4.18 4.55
CA ILE A 421 22.06 3.42 5.70
C ILE A 421 21.74 1.92 5.58
N LYS A 422 20.52 1.56 5.14
CA LYS A 422 20.16 0.15 4.89
C LYS A 422 21.07 -0.52 3.85
N ASN A 423 21.46 0.21 2.81
CA ASN A 423 22.35 -0.32 1.80
C ASN A 423 23.81 -0.36 2.27
N MET A 424 24.25 0.58 3.13
CA MET A 424 25.55 0.50 3.78
C MET A 424 25.65 -0.72 4.71
N LEU A 425 24.60 -1.07 5.44
CA LEU A 425 24.50 -2.31 6.21
C LEU A 425 24.68 -3.55 5.31
N LYS A 426 23.98 -3.59 4.17
CA LYS A 426 24.10 -4.70 3.20
C LYS A 426 25.50 -4.79 2.58
N ALA A 427 26.15 -3.66 2.33
CA ALA A 427 27.50 -3.61 1.80
C ALA A 427 28.53 -4.24 2.76
N GLY A 428 28.37 -4.00 4.06
CA GLY A 428 29.32 -4.44 5.08
C GLY A 428 30.71 -3.80 4.95
N SER A 429 30.83 -2.68 4.22
CA SER A 429 32.06 -1.88 4.10
C SER A 429 31.71 -0.40 3.99
N SER A 430 32.63 0.48 4.44
CA SER A 430 32.44 1.95 4.39
C SER A 430 32.78 2.56 3.02
N ASN A 431 33.37 1.79 2.10
CA ASN A 431 33.76 2.25 0.78
C ASN A 431 33.17 1.41 -0.38
N PRO A 432 31.89 1.06 -0.37
CA PRO A 432 31.28 0.32 -1.46
C PRO A 432 31.21 1.16 -2.74
N VAL A 433 30.96 0.50 -3.87
CA VAL A 433 30.40 1.14 -5.06
C VAL A 433 28.88 1.12 -4.91
N PHE A 434 28.30 2.29 -4.88
CA PHE A 434 26.88 2.49 -4.64
C PHE A 434 26.19 2.95 -5.92
N ILE A 435 25.36 2.09 -6.50
CA ILE A 435 24.61 2.42 -7.71
C ILE A 435 23.27 3.05 -7.35
N LEU A 436 23.07 4.26 -7.83
CA LEU A 436 21.81 5.00 -7.80
C LEU A 436 21.12 4.83 -9.16
N ASP A 437 20.25 3.83 -9.23
CA ASP A 437 19.62 3.45 -10.50
C ASP A 437 18.35 4.27 -10.75
N GLU A 438 18.18 4.73 -12.00
CA GLU A 438 17.04 5.53 -12.45
C GLU A 438 16.91 6.88 -11.71
N ILE A 439 18.00 7.65 -11.62
CA ILE A 439 18.00 8.97 -10.96
C ILE A 439 17.06 9.98 -11.68
N ASP A 440 16.80 9.76 -12.95
CA ASP A 440 15.82 10.48 -13.76
C ASP A 440 14.35 10.22 -13.34
N LYS A 441 14.10 9.26 -12.45
CA LYS A 441 12.76 8.92 -11.94
C LYS A 441 12.50 9.48 -10.55
N VAL A 442 13.41 10.25 -9.99
CA VAL A 442 13.19 10.90 -8.69
C VAL A 442 12.09 11.95 -8.84
N ALA A 443 11.06 11.85 -8.00
CA ALA A 443 9.96 12.81 -8.01
C ALA A 443 10.47 14.23 -7.69
N GLN A 444 10.00 15.20 -8.44
CA GLN A 444 10.17 16.62 -8.09
C GLN A 444 9.32 16.92 -6.86
N SER A 445 9.75 17.88 -6.03
CA SER A 445 9.20 18.24 -4.71
C SER A 445 7.69 18.05 -4.56
N ASN A 446 7.31 17.26 -3.55
CA ASN A 446 5.93 16.99 -3.13
C ASN A 446 5.70 17.51 -1.70
N PHE A 447 4.46 17.46 -1.23
CA PHE A 447 4.07 17.83 0.15
C PHE A 447 4.86 17.08 1.26
N ASN A 448 5.51 15.97 0.95
CA ASN A 448 6.26 15.11 1.88
C ASN A 448 7.79 15.34 1.85
N GLY A 449 8.25 16.50 1.37
CA GLY A 449 9.69 16.81 1.28
C GLY A 449 10.23 16.76 -0.15
N ASP A 450 11.53 17.00 -0.27
CA ASP A 450 12.24 17.02 -1.54
C ASP A 450 13.33 15.93 -1.59
N PRO A 451 13.05 14.75 -2.17
CA PRO A 451 14.05 13.70 -2.33
C PRO A 451 15.31 14.13 -3.09
N ALA A 452 15.18 15.11 -4.01
CA ALA A 452 16.33 15.62 -4.76
C ALA A 452 17.29 16.41 -3.86
N SER A 453 16.77 17.18 -2.90
CA SER A 453 17.59 17.87 -1.89
C SER A 453 18.33 16.88 -0.98
N ALA A 454 17.66 15.81 -0.54
CA ALA A 454 18.33 14.77 0.25
C ALA A 454 19.45 14.05 -0.54
N LEU A 455 19.24 13.83 -1.83
CA LEU A 455 20.27 13.26 -2.71
C LEU A 455 21.44 14.23 -2.93
N LEU A 456 21.20 15.55 -2.96
CA LEU A 456 22.28 16.53 -3.04
C LEU A 456 23.25 16.41 -1.86
N GLU A 457 22.75 16.26 -0.63
CA GLU A 457 23.59 16.06 0.55
C GLU A 457 24.42 14.76 0.47
N VAL A 458 23.80 13.67 0.01
CA VAL A 458 24.48 12.38 -0.18
C VAL A 458 25.58 12.47 -1.25
N LEU A 459 25.31 13.21 -2.32
CA LEU A 459 26.15 13.26 -3.52
C LEU A 459 27.16 14.41 -3.50
N ASP A 460 27.00 15.41 -2.64
CA ASP A 460 27.93 16.51 -2.54
C ASP A 460 29.21 16.07 -1.78
N PRO A 461 30.39 16.07 -2.41
CA PRO A 461 31.64 15.71 -1.75
C PRO A 461 32.05 16.63 -0.57
N GLU A 462 31.39 17.80 -0.45
CA GLU A 462 31.63 18.73 0.66
C GLU A 462 30.75 18.43 1.88
N GLN A 463 29.58 17.79 1.67
CA GLN A 463 28.59 17.52 2.70
C GLN A 463 28.49 16.03 3.07
N ASN A 464 28.82 15.12 2.16
CA ASN A 464 28.60 13.68 2.33
C ASN A 464 29.48 13.02 3.43
N ASN A 465 30.45 13.72 3.97
CA ASN A 465 31.23 13.28 5.12
C ASN A 465 30.43 13.35 6.43
N ALA A 466 29.32 14.09 6.45
CA ALA A 466 28.43 14.27 7.61
C ALA A 466 26.97 14.03 7.19
N PHE A 467 26.69 12.93 6.49
CA PHE A 467 25.34 12.56 6.10
C PHE A 467 24.49 12.21 7.33
N HIS A 468 23.46 13.01 7.59
CA HIS A 468 22.59 12.83 8.73
C HIS A 468 21.42 11.89 8.43
N ASP A 469 21.32 10.76 9.19
CA ASP A 469 20.16 9.87 9.13
C ASP A 469 19.27 10.11 10.36
N ASN A 470 17.99 10.40 10.13
CA ASN A 470 17.03 10.74 11.18
C ASN A 470 16.73 9.57 12.15
N TYR A 471 16.91 8.33 11.71
CA TYR A 471 16.73 7.15 12.56
C TYR A 471 17.93 6.95 13.48
N LEU A 472 19.13 7.10 12.92
CA LEU A 472 20.36 7.01 13.72
C LEU A 472 20.54 8.24 14.60
N ASP A 473 20.01 9.40 14.19
CA ASP A 473 20.20 10.70 14.85
C ASP A 473 21.68 11.03 15.06
N MET A 474 22.48 10.71 14.02
CA MET A 474 23.92 10.95 13.96
C MET A 474 24.41 10.99 12.53
N ASP A 475 25.60 11.56 12.35
CA ASP A 475 26.23 11.68 11.06
C ASP A 475 26.98 10.40 10.69
N TYR A 476 26.92 10.02 9.42
CA TYR A 476 27.62 8.90 8.86
C TYR A 476 28.48 9.35 7.68
N ASP A 477 29.78 9.00 7.69
CA ASP A 477 30.72 9.41 6.65
C ASP A 477 30.54 8.56 5.37
N LEU A 478 30.06 9.20 4.31
CA LEU A 478 29.92 8.63 2.96
C LEU A 478 31.04 9.06 2.01
N SER A 479 32.04 9.82 2.45
CA SER A 479 33.08 10.41 1.59
C SER A 479 33.93 9.39 0.84
N LYS A 480 34.01 8.16 1.33
CA LYS A 480 34.77 7.06 0.71
C LYS A 480 33.90 6.16 -0.19
N VAL A 481 32.60 6.38 -0.21
CA VAL A 481 31.67 5.68 -1.09
C VAL A 481 31.88 6.17 -2.53
N LEU A 482 31.90 5.25 -3.49
CA LEU A 482 31.88 5.61 -4.90
C LEU A 482 30.43 5.54 -5.40
N PHE A 483 29.83 6.71 -5.59
CA PHE A 483 28.49 6.79 -6.17
C PHE A 483 28.54 6.74 -7.70
N ILE A 484 27.71 5.89 -8.29
CA ILE A 484 27.48 5.81 -9.73
C ILE A 484 25.98 5.94 -9.97
N ALA A 485 25.56 6.97 -10.69
CA ALA A 485 24.18 7.16 -11.07
C ALA A 485 23.90 6.53 -12.45
N THR A 486 22.67 6.09 -12.67
CA THR A 486 22.20 5.73 -14.01
C THR A 486 20.95 6.55 -14.37
N ALA A 487 20.85 6.99 -15.61
CA ALA A 487 19.71 7.75 -16.13
C ALA A 487 19.36 7.30 -17.55
N ASN A 488 18.09 7.45 -17.92
CA ASN A 488 17.69 7.30 -19.32
C ASN A 488 17.54 8.66 -19.98
N ASP A 489 17.11 9.68 -19.24
CA ASP A 489 16.90 11.04 -19.73
C ASP A 489 17.49 12.06 -18.75
N LEU A 490 18.43 12.87 -19.23
CA LEU A 490 19.08 13.93 -18.44
C LEU A 490 18.19 15.15 -18.25
N SER A 491 17.20 15.37 -19.13
CA SER A 491 16.38 16.60 -19.15
C SER A 491 15.50 16.76 -17.92
N VAL A 492 15.18 15.66 -17.25
CA VAL A 492 14.32 15.64 -16.05
C VAL A 492 15.11 15.72 -14.74
N ILE A 493 16.43 15.58 -14.80
CA ILE A 493 17.30 15.64 -13.61
C ILE A 493 17.51 17.10 -13.22
N PRO A 494 17.35 17.47 -11.93
CA PRO A 494 17.66 18.82 -11.45
C PRO A 494 19.09 19.24 -11.76
N ARG A 495 19.26 20.46 -12.29
CA ARG A 495 20.59 21.01 -12.64
C ARG A 495 21.63 20.92 -11.53
N PRO A 496 21.30 21.22 -10.24
CA PRO A 496 22.27 21.10 -9.16
C PRO A 496 22.85 19.68 -8.97
N LEU A 497 22.08 18.65 -9.34
CA LEU A 497 22.58 17.27 -9.34
C LEU A 497 23.48 17.02 -10.55
N LEU A 498 23.07 17.49 -11.74
CA LEU A 498 23.87 17.30 -12.97
C LEU A 498 25.24 17.98 -12.88
N ASP A 499 25.33 19.18 -12.29
CA ASP A 499 26.58 19.93 -12.14
C ASP A 499 27.64 19.18 -11.29
N ARG A 500 27.23 18.21 -10.50
CA ARG A 500 28.11 17.36 -9.66
C ARG A 500 28.49 16.04 -10.31
N MET A 501 27.98 15.77 -11.51
CA MET A 501 28.13 14.48 -12.18
C MET A 501 29.04 14.57 -13.39
N GLU A 502 29.95 13.61 -13.52
CA GLU A 502 30.62 13.33 -14.76
C GLU A 502 29.77 12.44 -15.64
N LEU A 503 29.33 12.98 -16.78
CA LEU A 503 28.38 12.33 -17.67
C LEU A 503 29.10 11.44 -18.67
N ILE A 504 28.74 10.15 -18.71
CA ILE A 504 29.19 9.20 -19.72
C ILE A 504 27.98 8.67 -20.50
N GLU A 505 27.95 8.96 -21.79
CA GLU A 505 26.90 8.48 -22.67
C GLU A 505 27.14 7.01 -23.03
N VAL A 506 26.13 6.18 -22.76
CA VAL A 506 26.09 4.78 -23.15
C VAL A 506 25.11 4.63 -24.31
N GLY A 507 25.64 4.60 -25.51
CA GLY A 507 24.87 4.50 -26.74
C GLY A 507 24.14 3.17 -26.90
N GLY A 508 23.24 3.13 -27.87
CA GLY A 508 22.61 1.88 -28.30
C GLY A 508 23.54 0.98 -29.07
N TYR A 509 23.22 -0.29 -29.17
CA TYR A 509 23.99 -1.28 -29.91
C TYR A 509 23.49 -1.43 -31.35
N ILE A 510 24.41 -1.66 -32.28
CA ILE A 510 24.11 -2.10 -33.64
C ILE A 510 23.78 -3.61 -33.66
N THR A 511 23.22 -4.09 -34.77
CA THR A 511 22.78 -5.50 -34.90
C THR A 511 23.92 -6.49 -34.63
N GLU A 512 25.09 -6.21 -35.17
CA GLU A 512 26.30 -7.04 -34.99
C GLU A 512 26.72 -7.14 -33.53
N GLU A 513 26.72 -6.01 -32.82
CA GLU A 513 27.04 -5.97 -31.39
C GLU A 513 26.01 -6.73 -30.56
N LYS A 514 24.70 -6.55 -30.85
CA LYS A 514 23.64 -7.30 -30.18
C LYS A 514 23.78 -8.80 -30.37
N THR A 515 24.16 -9.23 -31.56
CA THR A 515 24.39 -10.65 -31.89
C THR A 515 25.57 -11.21 -31.08
N GLU A 516 26.66 -10.48 -30.98
CA GLU A 516 27.81 -10.91 -30.17
C GLU A 516 27.51 -10.89 -28.66
N ILE A 517 26.81 -9.87 -28.17
CA ILE A 517 26.32 -9.82 -26.78
C ILE A 517 25.42 -11.00 -26.48
N ALA A 518 24.48 -11.28 -27.38
CA ALA A 518 23.55 -12.42 -27.21
C ALA A 518 24.34 -13.74 -27.11
N LYS A 519 25.30 -13.95 -28.01
CA LYS A 519 26.09 -15.18 -28.05
C LYS A 519 27.00 -15.35 -26.84
N ARG A 520 27.66 -14.28 -26.40
CA ARG A 520 28.70 -14.35 -25.33
C ARG A 520 28.12 -14.31 -23.93
N HIS A 521 26.99 -13.59 -23.76
CA HIS A 521 26.46 -13.29 -22.43
C HIS A 521 25.02 -13.76 -22.24
N LEU A 522 24.04 -13.35 -23.11
CA LEU A 522 22.63 -13.60 -22.86
C LEU A 522 22.25 -15.07 -23.00
N VAL A 523 22.71 -15.74 -24.05
CA VAL A 523 22.38 -17.15 -24.29
C VAL A 523 22.95 -18.05 -23.21
N PRO A 524 24.26 -17.94 -22.82
CA PRO A 524 24.78 -18.74 -21.70
C PRO A 524 24.06 -18.49 -20.37
N GLU A 525 23.77 -17.22 -20.03
CA GLU A 525 23.06 -16.85 -18.81
C GLU A 525 21.64 -17.45 -18.77
N GLU A 526 20.91 -17.37 -19.89
CA GLU A 526 19.54 -17.90 -19.96
C GLU A 526 19.52 -19.45 -20.03
N LEU A 527 20.54 -20.08 -20.62
CA LEU A 527 20.67 -21.53 -20.58
C LEU A 527 20.92 -22.04 -19.16
N GLU A 528 21.77 -21.36 -18.39
CA GLU A 528 22.03 -21.68 -16.99
C GLU A 528 20.77 -21.47 -16.14
N SER A 529 20.08 -20.33 -16.33
CA SER A 529 18.85 -20.00 -15.58
C SER A 529 17.70 -20.98 -15.84
N THR A 530 17.62 -21.53 -17.05
CA THR A 530 16.60 -22.52 -17.44
C THR A 530 17.02 -23.97 -17.18
N GLY A 531 18.27 -24.20 -16.79
CA GLY A 531 18.83 -25.55 -16.59
C GLY A 531 19.08 -26.33 -17.85
N LEU A 532 18.96 -25.69 -19.03
CA LEU A 532 19.17 -26.32 -20.34
C LEU A 532 20.66 -26.48 -20.69
N ASP A 533 21.56 -25.90 -19.93
CA ASP A 533 23.01 -26.06 -20.04
C ASP A 533 23.46 -27.52 -19.74
N LYS A 534 22.67 -28.26 -18.94
CA LYS A 534 22.94 -29.64 -18.49
C LYS A 534 22.23 -30.69 -19.32
N VAL A 535 21.40 -30.29 -20.30
CA VAL A 535 20.58 -31.21 -21.11
C VAL A 535 21.34 -31.63 -22.38
N SER A 536 21.17 -32.88 -22.81
CA SER A 536 21.70 -33.41 -24.05
C SER A 536 20.53 -33.74 -25.00
N PRO A 537 20.58 -33.32 -26.29
CA PRO A 537 21.66 -32.56 -26.98
C PRO A 537 21.73 -31.11 -26.53
N LYS A 538 22.93 -30.51 -26.63
CA LYS A 538 23.14 -29.10 -26.25
C LYS A 538 22.31 -28.15 -27.09
N VAL A 539 21.53 -27.32 -26.42
CA VAL A 539 20.76 -26.26 -27.03
C VAL A 539 21.70 -25.08 -27.36
N SER A 540 21.66 -24.62 -28.60
CA SER A 540 22.46 -23.47 -29.05
C SER A 540 21.67 -22.62 -30.07
N PHE A 541 22.01 -21.35 -30.15
CA PHE A 541 21.50 -20.45 -31.18
C PHE A 541 22.59 -20.23 -32.23
N ASN A 542 22.27 -20.40 -33.50
CA ASN A 542 23.19 -20.00 -34.56
C ASN A 542 23.11 -18.47 -34.80
N LYS A 543 24.13 -17.92 -35.46
CA LYS A 543 24.25 -16.48 -35.69
C LYS A 543 23.02 -15.93 -36.45
N ASN A 544 22.60 -16.60 -37.52
CA ASN A 544 21.47 -16.16 -38.35
C ASN A 544 20.14 -16.14 -37.57
N ALA A 545 19.94 -17.08 -36.63
CA ALA A 545 18.76 -17.09 -35.81
C ALA A 545 18.75 -15.91 -34.82
N LEU A 546 19.88 -15.55 -34.26
CA LEU A 546 20.00 -14.37 -33.38
C LEU A 546 19.78 -13.07 -34.15
N GLU A 547 20.40 -12.92 -35.33
CA GLU A 547 20.19 -11.77 -36.22
C GLU A 547 18.73 -11.64 -36.62
N PHE A 548 18.09 -12.74 -36.99
CA PHE A 548 16.67 -12.75 -37.32
C PHE A 548 15.77 -12.30 -36.15
N ILE A 549 16.07 -12.76 -34.92
CA ILE A 549 15.35 -12.32 -33.71
C ILE A 549 15.55 -10.82 -33.50
N ILE A 550 16.78 -10.33 -33.67
CA ILE A 550 17.12 -8.91 -33.45
C ILE A 550 16.38 -8.03 -34.44
N GLU A 551 16.42 -8.35 -35.71
CA GLU A 551 15.87 -7.52 -36.78
C GLU A 551 14.33 -7.53 -36.83
N HIS A 552 13.71 -8.69 -36.57
CA HIS A 552 12.28 -8.85 -36.77
C HIS A 552 11.44 -8.80 -35.49
N TYR A 553 12.04 -9.09 -34.32
CA TYR A 553 11.30 -9.24 -33.07
C TYR A 553 11.71 -8.29 -31.95
N THR A 554 12.80 -7.51 -32.14
CA THR A 554 13.25 -6.54 -31.14
C THR A 554 13.54 -5.19 -31.78
N ARG A 555 12.74 -4.16 -31.41
CA ARG A 555 12.95 -2.77 -31.85
C ARG A 555 13.35 -1.93 -30.66
N GLU A 556 14.58 -2.13 -30.18
CA GLU A 556 15.11 -1.43 -29.03
C GLU A 556 16.58 -1.04 -29.26
N SER A 557 17.02 0.02 -28.62
CA SER A 557 18.44 0.42 -28.65
C SER A 557 19.34 -0.52 -27.84
N GLY A 558 18.81 -1.15 -26.79
CA GLY A 558 19.51 -2.09 -25.93
C GLY A 558 19.27 -3.56 -26.28
N VAL A 559 19.38 -4.44 -25.27
CA VAL A 559 19.23 -5.90 -25.39
C VAL A 559 18.20 -6.48 -24.40
N ARG A 560 17.35 -5.65 -23.80
CA ARG A 560 16.39 -6.09 -22.77
C ARG A 560 15.26 -6.94 -23.34
N GLN A 561 14.71 -6.54 -24.50
CA GLN A 561 13.69 -7.33 -25.18
C GLN A 561 14.31 -8.57 -25.83
N LEU A 562 15.52 -8.45 -26.37
CA LEU A 562 16.29 -9.57 -26.91
C LEU A 562 16.45 -10.67 -25.84
N LYS A 563 16.89 -10.32 -24.63
CA LYS A 563 16.98 -11.24 -23.51
C LYS A 563 15.67 -11.96 -23.25
N LYS A 564 14.54 -11.22 -23.18
CA LYS A 564 13.21 -11.80 -23.00
C LYS A 564 12.76 -12.73 -24.13
N LYS A 565 13.17 -12.43 -25.38
CA LYS A 565 12.85 -13.29 -26.52
C LYS A 565 13.67 -14.58 -26.51
N ILE A 566 14.95 -14.51 -26.12
CA ILE A 566 15.81 -15.69 -25.93
C ILE A 566 15.22 -16.57 -24.81
N ASP A 567 14.94 -16.02 -23.64
CA ASP A 567 14.31 -16.72 -22.53
C ASP A 567 12.99 -17.40 -22.95
N LYS A 568 12.10 -16.68 -23.64
CA LYS A 568 10.84 -17.25 -24.13
C LYS A 568 11.05 -18.45 -25.05
N ASN A 569 12.07 -18.40 -25.93
CA ASN A 569 12.39 -19.51 -26.81
C ASN A 569 12.97 -20.69 -26.04
N LEU A 570 13.87 -20.44 -25.09
CA LEU A 570 14.44 -21.49 -24.24
C LEU A 570 13.39 -22.19 -23.39
N ARG A 571 12.44 -21.45 -22.80
CA ARG A 571 11.30 -22.04 -22.08
C ARG A 571 10.45 -22.94 -22.96
N LYS A 572 10.20 -22.57 -24.22
CA LYS A 572 9.46 -23.42 -25.16
C LYS A 572 10.24 -24.69 -25.50
N ILE A 573 11.56 -24.59 -25.64
CA ILE A 573 12.43 -25.74 -25.88
C ILE A 573 12.43 -26.63 -24.63
N GLY A 574 12.58 -26.05 -23.45
CA GLY A 574 12.53 -26.79 -22.17
C GLY A 574 11.22 -27.53 -21.97
N TYR A 575 10.09 -26.86 -22.30
CA TYR A 575 8.77 -27.51 -22.26
C TYR A 575 8.69 -28.72 -23.19
N LYS A 576 9.14 -28.60 -24.46
CA LYS A 576 9.15 -29.71 -25.40
C LYS A 576 10.02 -30.88 -24.91
N LEU A 577 11.22 -30.57 -24.43
CA LEU A 577 12.13 -31.60 -23.90
C LEU A 577 11.56 -32.30 -22.65
N ALA A 578 10.86 -31.57 -21.82
CA ALA A 578 10.19 -32.14 -20.65
C ALA A 578 9.01 -33.07 -21.06
N CYS A 579 8.21 -32.65 -22.05
CA CYS A 579 7.13 -33.49 -22.59
C CYS A 579 7.67 -34.76 -23.27
N ASP A 580 8.80 -34.67 -24.00
CA ASP A 580 9.42 -35.81 -24.66
C ASP A 580 10.07 -36.80 -23.66
N GLN A 581 10.36 -36.37 -22.45
CA GLN A 581 10.90 -37.20 -21.36
C GLN A 581 9.83 -37.80 -20.43
N GLU A 582 8.59 -37.33 -20.48
CA GLU A 582 7.50 -38.01 -19.76
C GLU A 582 7.18 -39.35 -20.49
N PRO A 583 7.38 -40.52 -19.85
CA PRO A 583 6.96 -41.76 -20.47
C PRO A 583 5.46 -41.73 -20.67
N GLU A 584 5.00 -41.96 -21.91
CA GLU A 584 3.59 -42.15 -22.22
C GLU A 584 3.01 -43.15 -21.23
N LYS A 585 2.18 -42.73 -20.30
CA LYS A 585 1.30 -43.60 -19.56
C LYS A 585 0.31 -44.14 -20.56
N HIS A 586 0.63 -45.32 -21.12
CA HIS A 586 -0.30 -46.13 -21.87
C HIS A 586 -1.55 -46.38 -21.01
N THR A 587 -2.56 -45.54 -21.17
CA THR A 587 -3.93 -45.90 -20.84
C THR A 587 -4.38 -46.89 -21.92
N ASN A 588 -4.25 -48.18 -21.60
CA ASN A 588 -4.95 -49.22 -22.34
C ASN A 588 -6.46 -48.98 -22.21
N THR A 589 -7.05 -48.33 -23.17
CA THR A 589 -8.48 -48.38 -23.42
C THR A 589 -8.67 -49.04 -24.79
N PRO A 590 -9.42 -50.16 -24.90
CA PRO A 590 -9.59 -50.81 -26.17
C PRO A 590 -10.41 -49.90 -27.13
N ALA A 591 -9.89 -49.75 -28.30
CA ALA A 591 -10.59 -49.06 -29.38
C ALA A 591 -11.84 -49.86 -29.80
N GLU A 592 -13.01 -49.37 -29.44
CA GLU A 592 -14.23 -49.74 -30.17
C GLU A 592 -14.32 -48.89 -31.47
N LYS A 593 -14.28 -49.61 -32.56
CA LYS A 593 -14.61 -49.11 -33.88
C LYS A 593 -16.09 -48.70 -33.90
N GLN A 594 -16.39 -47.47 -34.26
CA GLN A 594 -17.63 -47.12 -34.90
C GLN A 594 -17.37 -46.20 -36.08
N ASP A 595 -17.93 -46.70 -37.20
CA ASP A 595 -17.79 -46.21 -38.54
C ASP A 595 -18.47 -44.83 -38.78
N VAL A 596 -17.80 -44.06 -39.55
CA VAL A 596 -18.20 -43.21 -40.70
C VAL A 596 -19.71 -43.19 -41.05
N GLN A 597 -20.28 -41.99 -41.05
CA GLN A 597 -21.01 -41.37 -42.20
C GLN A 597 -21.65 -40.03 -41.75
N GLY A 598 -21.40 -38.99 -42.54
CA GLY A 598 -22.12 -37.73 -42.51
C GLY A 598 -21.19 -36.53 -42.66
#